data_88df75a31072918b63ce07f0ab906343
#
_entry.id   88df75a31072918b63ce07f0ab906343
#
_cell.length_a   1.000
_cell.length_b   1.000
_cell.length_c   1.000
_cell.angle_alpha   90.00
_cell.angle_beta   90.00
_cell.angle_gamma   90.00
#
_symmetry.space_group_name_H-M   'P 1'
#
loop_
_entity.id
_entity.type
_entity.pdbx_description
1 polymer ?
#
loop_
_entity_poly.entity_id
_entity_poly.type
_entity_poly.pdbx_seq_one_letter_code
_entity_poly.pdbx_strand_id
1 'polypeptide(L)' 'MTTFKYEVIIYWSKEDKAFIAEVPELSGCMADGRTYQEALENVEVIVQEWIETAKQKRRTIPKPKGRLVFA' A
#
# COMPACT_ATOMS: atom_id res chain seq x y z
N MET A 1 -3.89 -15.89 -1.86
CA MET A 1 -4.29 -14.48 -1.76
C MET A 1 -3.80 -13.88 -0.46
N THR A 2 -3.14 -12.76 -0.54
CA THR A 2 -2.64 -12.09 0.64
C THR A 2 -3.74 -11.25 1.26
N THR A 3 -3.91 -11.40 2.55
CA THR A 3 -4.86 -10.57 3.28
C THR A 3 -4.09 -9.64 4.20
N PHE A 4 -4.28 -8.35 4.02
CA PHE A 4 -3.72 -7.35 4.93
C PHE A 4 -4.81 -6.35 5.27
N LYS A 5 -4.66 -5.73 6.43
CA LYS A 5 -5.70 -4.86 6.97
C LYS A 5 -5.28 -3.40 7.01
N TYR A 6 -4.25 -3.04 6.27
CA TYR A 6 -3.83 -1.65 6.15
C TYR A 6 -4.81 -0.88 5.27
N GLU A 7 -4.97 0.39 5.56
CA GLU A 7 -5.76 1.25 4.69
C GLU A 7 -5.03 1.47 3.37
N VAL A 8 -5.77 1.41 2.27
CA VAL A 8 -5.23 1.68 0.94
C VAL A 8 -5.98 2.86 0.35
N ILE A 9 -5.25 3.85 -0.12
CA ILE A 9 -5.81 5.02 -0.77
C ILE A 9 -5.49 4.93 -2.26
N ILE A 10 -6.52 4.96 -3.10
CA ILE A 10 -6.33 4.88 -4.55
C ILE A 10 -6.89 6.15 -5.17
N TYR A 11 -6.07 6.79 -6.02
CA TYR A 11 -6.47 8.02 -6.68
C TYR A 11 -5.88 8.08 -8.08
N TRP A 12 -6.46 8.93 -8.92
CA TRP A 12 -5.98 9.17 -10.27
C TRP A 12 -4.86 10.21 -10.23
N SER A 13 -3.72 9.87 -10.83
CA SER A 13 -2.60 10.78 -10.94
C SER A 13 -2.54 11.33 -12.37
N LYS A 14 -2.78 12.62 -12.51
CA LYS A 14 -2.71 13.27 -13.82
C LYS A 14 -1.29 13.26 -14.37
N GLU A 15 -0.32 13.42 -13.50
CA GLU A 15 1.09 13.46 -13.90
C GLU A 15 1.56 12.13 -14.45
N ASP A 16 1.15 11.04 -13.78
CA ASP A 16 1.56 9.70 -14.15
C ASP A 16 0.60 9.06 -15.15
N LYS A 17 -0.57 9.66 -15.35
CA LYS A 17 -1.64 9.12 -16.18
C LYS A 17 -1.98 7.70 -15.79
N ALA A 18 -2.09 7.48 -14.49
CA ALA A 18 -2.36 6.17 -13.93
C ALA A 18 -3.05 6.33 -12.58
N PHE A 19 -3.66 5.24 -12.12
CA PHE A 19 -4.17 5.19 -10.75
C PHE A 19 -3.01 4.83 -9.83
N ILE A 20 -2.93 5.54 -8.70
CA ILE A 20 -1.92 5.28 -7.69
C ILE A 20 -2.60 4.68 -6.48
N ALA A 21 -2.03 3.60 -5.95
CA ALA A 21 -2.47 3.01 -4.69
C ALA A 21 -1.35 3.18 -3.68
N GLU A 22 -1.66 3.71 -2.52
CA GLU A 22 -0.66 3.88 -1.49
C GLU A 22 -1.18 3.41 -0.14
N VAL A 23 -0.26 2.91 0.68
CA VAL A 23 -0.55 2.44 2.03
C VAL A 23 0.11 3.42 2.99
N PRO A 24 -0.65 4.36 3.57
CA PRO A 24 -0.06 5.43 4.39
C PRO A 24 0.71 4.93 5.60
N GLU A 25 0.31 3.80 6.16
CA GLU A 25 0.96 3.26 7.36
C GLU A 25 2.31 2.61 7.08
N LEU A 26 2.60 2.30 5.82
CA LEU A 26 3.87 1.70 5.42
C LEU A 26 4.63 2.69 4.56
N SER A 27 5.70 3.24 5.12
CA SER A 27 6.47 4.30 4.47
C SER A 27 6.97 3.88 3.08
N GLY A 28 6.63 4.67 2.07
CA GLY A 28 7.06 4.41 0.70
C GLY A 28 6.33 3.27 -0.01
N CYS A 29 5.29 2.71 0.61
CA CYS A 29 4.57 1.59 0.02
C CYS A 29 3.49 2.12 -0.93
N MET A 30 3.76 2.05 -2.23
CA MET A 30 2.82 2.51 -3.24
C MET A 30 3.05 1.77 -4.55
N ALA A 31 2.02 1.77 -5.39
CA ALA A 31 2.07 1.14 -6.70
C ALA A 31 1.12 1.87 -7.63
N ASP A 32 1.22 1.57 -8.91
CA ASP A 32 0.33 2.18 -9.90
C ASP A 32 -0.36 1.10 -10.73
N GLY A 33 -1.37 1.51 -11.48
CA GLY A 33 -2.09 0.62 -12.36
C GLY A 33 -2.98 1.41 -13.29
N ARG A 34 -3.48 0.73 -14.31
CA ARG A 34 -4.37 1.35 -15.30
C ARG A 34 -5.80 1.44 -14.82
N THR A 35 -6.16 0.67 -13.81
CA THR A 35 -7.47 0.66 -13.20
C THR A 35 -7.32 0.65 -11.69
N TYR A 36 -8.41 0.93 -10.98
CA TYR A 36 -8.40 0.79 -9.52
C TYR A 36 -7.98 -0.61 -9.10
N GLN A 37 -8.55 -1.62 -9.76
CA GLN A 37 -8.26 -3.00 -9.40
C GLN A 37 -6.79 -3.34 -9.63
N GLU A 38 -6.25 -2.92 -10.77
CA GLU A 38 -4.84 -3.20 -11.08
C GLU A 38 -3.91 -2.53 -10.07
N ALA A 39 -4.20 -1.27 -9.73
CA ALA A 39 -3.39 -0.56 -8.73
C ALA A 39 -3.46 -1.27 -7.38
N LEU A 40 -4.64 -1.74 -6.99
CA LEU A 40 -4.80 -2.47 -5.73
C LEU A 40 -4.01 -3.78 -5.75
N GLU A 41 -4.12 -4.56 -6.82
CA GLU A 41 -3.39 -5.82 -6.94
C GLU A 41 -1.88 -5.58 -6.87
N ASN A 42 -1.42 -4.54 -7.55
CA ASN A 42 0.00 -4.22 -7.57
C ASN A 42 0.51 -3.78 -6.19
N VAL A 43 -0.27 -2.98 -5.47
CA VAL A 43 0.17 -2.54 -4.15
C VAL A 43 0.16 -3.68 -3.14
N GLU A 44 -0.71 -4.67 -3.31
CA GLU A 44 -0.70 -5.84 -2.43
C GLU A 44 0.63 -6.58 -2.51
N VAL A 45 1.19 -6.71 -3.70
CA VAL A 45 2.51 -7.32 -3.87
C VAL A 45 3.59 -6.48 -3.16
N ILE A 46 3.51 -5.15 -3.32
CA ILE A 46 4.48 -4.25 -2.69
C ILE A 46 4.38 -4.33 -1.16
N VAL A 47 3.17 -4.46 -0.61
CA VAL A 47 2.99 -4.62 0.83
C VAL A 47 3.68 -5.89 1.32
N GLN A 48 3.53 -7.00 0.60
CA GLN A 48 4.20 -8.25 0.98
C GLN A 48 5.71 -8.10 0.98
N GLU A 49 6.26 -7.49 -0.07
CA GLU A 49 7.69 -7.27 -0.16
C GLU A 49 8.19 -6.35 0.94
N TRP A 50 7.41 -5.31 1.26
CA TRP A 50 7.75 -4.38 2.30
C TRP A 50 7.85 -5.08 3.65
N ILE A 51 6.85 -5.94 3.95
CA ILE A 51 6.81 -6.66 5.22
C ILE A 51 7.97 -7.66 5.31
N GLU A 52 8.24 -8.40 4.23
CA GLU A 52 9.34 -9.35 4.22
C GLU A 52 10.68 -8.66 4.40
N THR A 53 10.88 -7.53 3.72
CA THR A 53 12.10 -6.75 3.88
C THR A 53 12.25 -6.23 5.31
N ALA A 54 11.16 -5.76 5.89
CA ALA A 54 11.18 -5.27 7.27
C ALA A 54 11.55 -6.38 8.25
N LYS A 55 11.04 -7.59 8.03
CA LYS A 55 11.39 -8.73 8.88
C LYS A 55 12.86 -9.08 8.76
N GLN A 56 13.39 -9.10 7.53
CA GLN A 56 14.79 -9.40 7.31
C GLN A 56 15.71 -8.39 7.96
N LYS A 57 15.31 -7.12 7.94
CA LYS A 57 16.09 -6.03 8.54
C LYS A 57 15.74 -5.76 10.00
N ARG A 58 14.86 -6.58 10.57
CA ARG A 58 14.39 -6.44 11.93
C ARG A 58 13.79 -5.06 12.23
N ARG A 59 13.12 -4.49 11.24
CA ARG A 59 12.42 -3.23 11.41
C ARG A 59 11.07 -3.47 12.06
N THR A 60 10.60 -2.45 12.77
CA THR A 60 9.25 -2.50 13.32
C THR A 60 8.23 -2.45 12.18
N ILE A 61 7.28 -3.39 12.20
CA ILE A 61 6.19 -3.41 11.23
C ILE A 61 4.97 -2.80 11.92
N PRO A 62 4.43 -1.69 11.41
CA PRO A 62 3.25 -1.07 12.02
C PRO A 62 2.06 -2.02 11.98
N LYS A 63 1.28 -2.03 13.05
CA LYS A 63 0.04 -2.80 13.06
C LYS A 63 -1.02 -2.03 12.30
N PRO A 64 -1.86 -2.71 11.51
CA PRO A 64 -2.96 -2.04 10.82
C PRO A 64 -3.90 -1.38 11.82
N LYS A 65 -4.17 -0.11 11.59
CA LYS A 65 -5.08 0.65 12.46
C LYS A 65 -6.52 0.63 11.95
N GLY A 66 -6.72 0.01 10.78
CA GLY A 66 -7.99 0.07 10.11
C GLY A 66 -8.16 1.44 9.48
N ARG A 67 -9.35 2.00 9.62
CA ARG A 67 -9.62 3.29 9.02
C ARG A 67 -8.83 4.39 9.73
N LEU A 68 -8.16 5.22 8.93
CA LEU A 68 -7.47 6.39 9.49
C LEU A 68 -8.50 7.45 9.83
N VAL A 69 -8.46 7.92 11.07
CA VAL A 69 -9.38 8.94 11.54
C VAL A 69 -8.57 10.16 11.97
N PHE A 70 -8.93 11.30 11.42
CA PHE A 70 -8.31 12.56 11.79
C PHE A 70 -9.25 13.29 12.73
N ALA A 71 -8.78 13.53 13.91
CA ALA A 71 -9.55 14.25 14.89
C ALA A 71 -9.37 15.75 14.68
#